data_299768bf54d833c87f491b267483ec70
#
_entry.id   299768bf54d833c87f491b267483ec70
#
_cell.length_a   1.000
_cell.length_b   1.000
_cell.length_c   1.000
_cell.angle_alpha   90.00
_cell.angle_beta   90.00
_cell.angle_gamma   90.00
#
_symmetry.space_group_name_H-M   'P 1'
#
loop_
_entity.id
_entity.type
_entity.pdbx_description
1 polymer ?
#
loop_
_entity_poly.entity_id
_entity_poly.type
_entity_poly.pdbx_seq_one_letter_code
_entity_poly.pdbx_strand_id
1 'polypeptide(L)'
;QPGLAGVPALVERARRAGLPVTLRMEGTSAAVAEGVALTAHRIVGEALRNVLAHAGPATALVRITVGGGVLTVEVVDTGRGPRRPPDRIGHGLVGMRERVALYGGILRTGPAPGGGFRVYARIPLDPAGAVPA
;
A
#
# COMPACT_ATOMS: atom_id res chain seq x y z
N GLN A 1 -6.72 -6.26 -13.54
CA GLN A 1 -5.49 -5.74 -14.14
C GLN A 1 -4.47 -5.42 -13.06
N PRO A 2 -3.34 -6.10 -13.04
CA PRO A 2 -2.32 -5.78 -12.04
C PRO A 2 -1.59 -4.48 -12.39
N GLY A 3 -0.89 -3.92 -11.42
CA GLY A 3 -0.18 -2.68 -11.59
C GLY A 3 -0.97 -1.50 -11.08
N LEU A 4 -0.44 -0.30 -11.30
CA LEU A 4 -1.06 0.91 -10.74
C LEU A 4 -2.41 1.18 -11.38
N ALA A 5 -2.57 0.87 -12.65
CA ALA A 5 -3.86 1.06 -13.32
C ALA A 5 -4.97 0.19 -12.74
N GLY A 6 -4.61 -0.88 -12.03
CA GLY A 6 -5.58 -1.76 -11.42
C GLY A 6 -5.98 -1.38 -10.00
N VAL A 7 -5.32 -0.37 -9.42
CA VAL A 7 -5.61 0.02 -8.04
C VAL A 7 -7.05 0.52 -7.87
N PRO A 8 -7.60 1.33 -8.79
CA PRO A 8 -8.99 1.76 -8.64
C PRO A 8 -9.97 0.59 -8.54
N ALA A 9 -9.71 -0.51 -9.23
CA ALA A 9 -10.60 -1.67 -9.15
C ALA A 9 -10.52 -2.34 -7.78
N LEU A 10 -9.34 -2.36 -7.17
CA LEU A 10 -9.19 -2.88 -5.81
C LEU A 10 -9.98 -2.03 -4.82
N VAL A 11 -9.90 -0.71 -4.99
CA VAL A 11 -10.62 0.23 -4.12
C VAL A 11 -12.12 0.03 -4.28
N GLU A 12 -12.57 -0.12 -5.54
CA GLU A 12 -13.99 -0.30 -5.79
C GLU A 12 -14.51 -1.59 -5.18
N ARG A 13 -13.70 -2.63 -5.23
CA ARG A 13 -14.08 -3.91 -4.61
C ARG A 13 -14.22 -3.78 -3.10
N ALA A 14 -13.31 -3.04 -2.48
CA ALA A 14 -13.39 -2.81 -1.03
C ALA A 14 -14.63 -2.00 -0.68
N ARG A 15 -14.96 -1.00 -1.51
CA ARG A 15 -16.18 -0.20 -1.29
C ARG A 15 -17.42 -1.07 -1.35
N ARG A 16 -17.48 -1.98 -2.31
CA ARG A 16 -18.62 -2.89 -2.42
C ARG A 16 -18.72 -3.82 -1.23
N ALA A 17 -17.60 -4.14 -0.61
CA ALA A 17 -17.60 -4.96 0.59
C ALA A 17 -17.96 -4.17 1.85
N GLY A 18 -18.24 -2.88 1.72
CA GLY A 18 -18.71 -2.06 2.82
C GLY A 18 -17.68 -1.14 3.43
N LEU A 19 -16.51 -1.00 2.83
CA LEU A 19 -15.45 -0.14 3.37
C LEU A 19 -15.42 1.16 2.57
N PRO A 20 -15.78 2.30 3.18
CA PRO A 20 -15.59 3.57 2.50
C PRO A 20 -14.09 3.82 2.32
N VAL A 21 -13.67 4.03 1.08
CA VAL A 21 -12.26 4.25 0.77
C VAL A 21 -12.14 5.52 -0.05
N THR A 22 -11.20 6.38 0.35
CA THR A 22 -10.78 7.51 -0.45
C THR A 22 -9.50 7.12 -1.17
N LEU A 23 -9.47 7.34 -2.48
CA LEU A 23 -8.30 7.04 -3.29
C LEU A 23 -7.69 8.31 -3.82
N ARG A 24 -6.39 8.48 -3.61
CA ARG A 24 -5.63 9.61 -4.17
C ARG A 24 -4.43 9.07 -4.91
N MET A 25 -4.33 9.39 -6.19
CA MET A 25 -3.20 8.99 -7.01
C MET A 25 -2.63 10.24 -7.66
N GLU A 26 -1.33 10.49 -7.46
CA GLU A 26 -0.66 11.67 -7.96
C GLU A 26 0.61 11.27 -8.69
N GLY A 27 0.91 11.97 -9.77
CA GLY A 27 2.08 11.69 -10.57
C GLY A 27 1.74 10.76 -11.72
N THR A 28 2.78 10.46 -12.51
CA THR A 28 2.58 9.62 -13.67
C THR A 28 3.15 8.23 -13.45
N SER A 29 2.37 7.22 -13.81
CA SER A 29 2.81 5.83 -13.68
C SER A 29 3.76 5.42 -14.80
N ALA A 30 3.99 6.28 -15.79
CA ALA A 30 4.84 5.91 -16.92
C ALA A 30 6.27 5.61 -16.51
N ALA A 31 6.72 6.20 -15.39
CA ALA A 31 8.08 5.99 -14.92
C ALA A 31 8.24 4.77 -14.01
N VAL A 32 7.16 4.04 -13.77
CA VAL A 32 7.17 2.94 -12.80
C VAL A 32 7.34 1.61 -13.54
N ALA A 33 8.41 0.90 -13.20
CA ALA A 33 8.67 -0.40 -13.79
C ALA A 33 7.57 -1.39 -13.41
N GLU A 34 7.34 -2.35 -14.28
CA GLU A 34 6.23 -3.29 -14.13
C GLU A 34 6.26 -4.05 -12.81
N GLY A 35 7.44 -4.52 -12.39
CA GLY A 35 7.55 -5.26 -11.15
C GLY A 35 7.26 -4.42 -9.92
N VAL A 36 7.67 -3.15 -9.95
CA VAL A 36 7.39 -2.23 -8.86
C VAL A 36 5.90 -1.90 -8.81
N ALA A 37 5.30 -1.67 -9.96
CA ALA A 37 3.86 -1.40 -10.04
C ALA A 37 3.04 -2.58 -9.52
N LEU A 38 3.46 -3.80 -9.85
CA LEU A 38 2.79 -5.00 -9.38
C LEU A 38 2.92 -5.11 -7.85
N THR A 39 4.10 -4.80 -7.33
CA THR A 39 4.31 -4.83 -5.88
C THR A 39 3.39 -3.82 -5.19
N ALA A 40 3.30 -2.61 -5.73
CA ALA A 40 2.40 -1.60 -5.17
C ALA A 40 0.94 -2.09 -5.17
N HIS A 41 0.52 -2.69 -6.28
CA HIS A 41 -0.83 -3.23 -6.40
C HIS A 41 -1.10 -4.27 -5.32
N ARG A 42 -0.14 -5.15 -5.07
CA ARG A 42 -0.30 -6.19 -4.06
C ARG A 42 -0.33 -5.62 -2.66
N ILE A 43 0.46 -4.59 -2.39
CA ILE A 43 0.44 -3.94 -1.08
C ILE A 43 -0.95 -3.36 -0.80
N VAL A 44 -1.51 -2.63 -1.76
CA VAL A 44 -2.85 -2.06 -1.59
C VAL A 44 -3.88 -3.16 -1.38
N GLY A 45 -3.83 -4.21 -2.20
CA GLY A 45 -4.80 -5.30 -2.07
C GLY A 45 -4.72 -5.98 -0.72
N GLU A 46 -3.51 -6.26 -0.26
CA GLU A 46 -3.34 -6.92 1.03
C GLU A 46 -3.74 -6.02 2.18
N ALA A 47 -3.37 -4.73 2.09
CA ALA A 47 -3.73 -3.78 3.15
C ALA A 47 -5.25 -3.62 3.25
N LEU A 48 -5.95 -3.48 2.13
CA LEU A 48 -7.40 -3.34 2.16
C LEU A 48 -8.07 -4.60 2.68
N ARG A 49 -7.54 -5.77 2.30
CA ARG A 49 -8.07 -7.03 2.82
C ARG A 49 -7.94 -7.09 4.32
N ASN A 50 -6.81 -6.63 4.85
CA ASN A 50 -6.61 -6.60 6.30
C ASN A 50 -7.57 -5.65 6.99
N VAL A 51 -7.84 -4.49 6.38
CA VAL A 51 -8.83 -3.57 6.95
C VAL A 51 -10.19 -4.24 7.04
N LEU A 52 -10.61 -4.88 5.96
CA LEU A 52 -11.92 -5.55 5.93
C LEU A 52 -12.01 -6.67 6.95
N ALA A 53 -10.91 -7.39 7.17
CA ALA A 53 -10.93 -8.55 8.06
C ALA A 53 -10.81 -8.17 9.53
N HIS A 54 -10.08 -7.09 9.85
CA HIS A 54 -9.64 -6.88 11.23
C HIS A 54 -9.97 -5.52 11.82
N ALA A 55 -10.30 -4.52 11.02
CA ALA A 55 -10.43 -3.17 11.55
C ALA A 55 -11.76 -2.90 12.24
N GLY A 56 -12.77 -3.72 11.99
CA GLY A 56 -14.11 -3.42 12.46
C GLY A 56 -14.68 -2.26 11.65
N PRO A 57 -15.62 -1.50 12.20
CA PRO A 57 -16.14 -0.32 11.51
C PRO A 57 -15.00 0.68 11.26
N ALA A 58 -14.82 1.04 10.00
CA ALA A 58 -13.66 1.86 9.64
C ALA A 58 -13.88 2.53 8.31
N THR A 59 -13.06 3.56 8.03
CA THR A 59 -12.85 4.10 6.70
C THR A 59 -11.38 3.96 6.38
N ALA A 60 -11.01 4.09 5.11
CA ALA A 60 -9.64 3.95 4.70
C ALA A 60 -9.26 5.00 3.67
N LEU A 61 -7.98 5.36 3.66
CA LEU A 61 -7.41 6.24 2.66
C LEU A 61 -6.28 5.47 1.98
N VAL A 62 -6.33 5.42 0.64
CA VAL A 62 -5.25 4.88 -0.16
C VAL A 62 -4.61 6.04 -0.91
N ARG A 63 -3.31 6.23 -0.72
CA ARG A 63 -2.59 7.30 -1.39
C ARG A 63 -1.38 6.71 -2.12
N ILE A 64 -1.28 7.03 -3.40
CA ILE A 64 -0.14 6.59 -4.22
C ILE A 64 0.43 7.82 -4.89
N THR A 65 1.72 8.07 -4.69
CA THR A 65 2.38 9.20 -5.34
C THR A 65 3.59 8.72 -6.12
N VAL A 66 3.78 9.31 -7.28
CA VAL A 66 4.95 9.05 -8.12
C VAL A 66 5.58 10.40 -8.41
N GLY A 67 6.79 10.60 -7.93
CA GLY A 67 7.47 11.87 -8.16
C GLY A 67 8.79 11.90 -7.42
N GLY A 68 9.71 12.74 -7.91
CA GLY A 68 11.01 12.86 -7.27
C GLY A 68 11.81 11.58 -7.28
N GLY A 69 11.55 10.70 -8.27
CA GLY A 69 12.27 9.44 -8.36
C GLY A 69 11.80 8.40 -7.36
N VAL A 70 10.63 8.57 -6.79
CA VAL A 70 10.14 7.70 -5.72
C VAL A 70 8.67 7.39 -5.93
N LEU A 71 8.29 6.15 -5.65
CA LEU A 71 6.90 5.74 -5.55
C LEU A 71 6.58 5.57 -4.07
N THR A 72 5.51 6.19 -3.59
CA THR A 72 5.02 5.93 -2.24
C THR A 72 3.63 5.33 -2.32
N VAL A 73 3.37 4.40 -1.43
CA VAL A 73 2.07 3.74 -1.28
C VAL A 73 1.71 3.81 0.18
N GLU A 74 0.53 4.33 0.48
CA GLU A 74 0.09 4.44 1.86
C GLU A 74 -1.37 4.01 1.95
N VAL A 75 -1.67 3.16 2.92
CA VAL A 75 -3.04 2.77 3.24
C VAL A 75 -3.22 2.98 4.73
N VAL A 76 -4.14 3.86 5.09
CA VAL A 76 -4.42 4.20 6.49
C VAL A 76 -5.88 3.97 6.75
N ASP A 77 -6.21 3.33 7.86
CA ASP A 77 -7.60 3.17 8.25
C ASP A 77 -7.86 3.75 9.63
N THR A 78 -9.15 3.87 9.97
CA THR A 78 -9.59 4.44 11.23
C THR A 78 -10.11 3.39 12.19
N GLY A 79 -9.79 2.11 11.93
CA GLY A 79 -10.33 1.01 12.70
C GLY A 79 -9.68 0.82 14.05
N ARG A 80 -9.59 -0.45 14.46
CA ARG A 80 -9.17 -0.76 15.83
C ARG A 80 -7.69 -0.53 16.11
N GLY A 81 -6.86 -0.45 15.06
CA GLY A 81 -5.45 -0.20 15.24
C GLY A 81 -4.77 -1.17 16.19
N PRO A 82 -4.38 -0.71 17.39
CA PRO A 82 -3.60 -1.54 18.32
C PRO A 82 -4.30 -2.79 18.80
N ARG A 83 -5.61 -2.89 18.62
CA ARG A 83 -6.35 -4.08 19.03
C ARG A 83 -6.30 -5.20 18.04
N ARG A 84 -5.75 -4.95 16.85
CA ARG A 84 -5.63 -6.00 15.85
C ARG A 84 -4.60 -7.01 16.26
N PRO A 85 -4.89 -8.31 16.06
CA PRO A 85 -3.88 -9.33 16.32
C PRO A 85 -2.71 -9.13 15.35
N PRO A 86 -1.49 -8.90 15.85
CA PRO A 86 -0.36 -8.59 14.96
C PRO A 86 -0.04 -9.72 13.97
N ASP A 87 -0.18 -10.94 14.42
CA ASP A 87 0.14 -12.08 13.58
C ASP A 87 -0.83 -12.22 12.40
N ARG A 88 -2.03 -11.69 12.56
CA ARG A 88 -3.03 -11.75 11.48
C ARG A 88 -2.78 -10.73 10.41
N ILE A 89 -2.26 -9.56 10.76
CA ILE A 89 -2.03 -8.52 9.78
C ILE A 89 -0.66 -8.61 9.13
N GLY A 90 0.23 -9.44 9.68
CA GLY A 90 1.60 -9.50 9.21
C GLY A 90 1.86 -10.46 8.09
N HIS A 91 1.02 -11.50 7.92
CA HIS A 91 1.35 -12.59 7.01
C HIS A 91 1.54 -12.16 5.56
N GLY A 92 0.56 -11.50 4.98
CA GLY A 92 0.68 -11.06 3.60
C GLY A 92 1.70 -9.97 3.41
N LEU A 93 1.81 -9.08 4.40
CA LEU A 93 2.70 -7.93 4.29
C LEU A 93 4.16 -8.27 4.55
N VAL A 94 4.43 -9.38 5.26
CA VAL A 94 5.80 -9.82 5.47
C VAL A 94 6.48 -10.14 4.14
N GLY A 95 5.79 -10.88 3.27
CA GLY A 95 6.33 -11.17 1.96
C GLY A 95 6.51 -9.92 1.11
N MET A 96 5.62 -8.94 1.29
CA MET A 96 5.75 -7.69 0.56
C MET A 96 6.96 -6.89 1.03
N ARG A 97 7.28 -6.96 2.32
CA ARG A 97 8.45 -6.26 2.84
C ARG A 97 9.73 -6.72 2.17
N GLU A 98 9.86 -8.03 1.98
CA GLU A 98 11.02 -8.58 1.31
C GLU A 98 11.08 -8.14 -0.15
N ARG A 99 9.95 -8.13 -0.82
CA ARG A 99 9.92 -7.72 -2.21
C ARG A 99 10.24 -6.24 -2.37
N VAL A 100 9.73 -5.40 -1.49
CA VAL A 100 10.04 -3.98 -1.51
C VAL A 100 11.53 -3.77 -1.29
N ALA A 101 12.14 -4.54 -0.38
CA ALA A 101 13.56 -4.43 -0.10
C ALA A 101 14.40 -4.79 -1.33
N LEU A 102 13.95 -5.73 -2.15
CA LEU A 102 14.67 -6.07 -3.37
C LEU A 102 14.77 -4.90 -4.32
N TYR A 103 13.82 -3.98 -4.26
CA TYR A 103 13.85 -2.77 -5.09
C TYR A 103 14.53 -1.60 -4.38
N GLY A 104 15.13 -1.85 -3.22
CA GLY A 104 15.81 -0.79 -2.49
C GLY A 104 14.90 0.07 -1.65
N GLY A 105 13.66 -0.38 -1.44
CA GLY A 105 12.68 0.39 -0.70
C GLY A 105 12.46 -0.11 0.72
N ILE A 106 11.50 0.50 1.38
CA ILE A 106 11.09 0.11 2.73
C ILE A 106 9.58 -0.07 2.77
N LEU A 107 9.13 -0.94 3.65
CA LEU A 107 7.71 -1.13 3.94
C LEU A 107 7.56 -1.14 5.46
N ARG A 108 6.71 -0.27 5.97
CA ARG A 108 6.48 -0.15 7.40
C ARG A 108 5.00 -0.27 7.70
N THR A 109 4.69 -0.92 8.80
CA THR A 109 3.32 -1.07 9.27
C THR A 109 3.28 -0.73 10.75
N GLY A 110 2.17 -0.18 11.19
CA GLY A 110 2.00 0.11 12.61
C GLY A 110 0.74 0.92 12.87
N PRO A 111 0.54 1.31 14.12
CA PRO A 111 -0.62 2.12 14.47
C PRO A 111 -0.59 3.46 13.76
N ALA A 112 -1.76 3.93 13.34
CA ALA A 112 -1.89 5.25 12.75
C ALA A 112 -2.10 6.28 13.85
N PRO A 113 -1.69 7.54 13.63
CA PRO A 113 -2.01 8.60 14.56
C PRO A 113 -3.52 8.71 14.74
N GLY A 114 -3.96 8.82 15.98
CA GLY A 114 -5.38 8.94 16.26
C GLY A 114 -6.13 7.63 16.26
N GLY A 115 -5.43 6.51 16.17
CA GLY A 115 -6.03 5.18 16.11
C GLY A 115 -6.02 4.65 14.70
N GLY A 116 -6.31 3.38 14.55
CA GLY A 116 -6.25 2.75 13.25
C GLY A 116 -4.90 2.17 12.96
N PHE A 117 -4.69 1.83 11.69
CA PHE A 117 -3.48 1.12 11.27
C PHE A 117 -2.98 1.72 9.97
N ARG A 118 -1.65 1.75 9.81
CA ARG A 118 -1.02 2.36 8.65
C ARG A 118 -0.06 1.37 7.99
N VAL A 119 -0.16 1.27 6.67
CA VAL A 119 0.81 0.56 5.84
C VAL A 119 1.45 1.61 4.94
N TYR A 120 2.77 1.66 4.93
CA TYR A 120 3.49 2.66 4.16
C TYR A 120 4.67 2.01 3.45
N ALA A 121 4.78 2.24 2.15
CA ALA A 121 5.92 1.76 1.38
C ALA A 121 6.52 2.90 0.59
N ARG A 122 7.84 2.89 0.49
CA ARG A 122 8.57 3.86 -0.30
C ARG A 122 9.57 3.10 -1.15
N ILE A 123 9.49 3.25 -2.47
CA ILE A 123 10.30 2.48 -3.40
C ILE A 123 10.99 3.42 -4.37
N PRO A 124 12.32 3.42 -4.45
CA PRO A 124 13.03 4.22 -5.43
C PRO A 124 12.69 3.73 -6.83
N LEU A 125 12.46 4.65 -7.76
CA LEU A 125 12.10 4.30 -9.12
C LEU A 125 13.30 4.18 -10.03
N ASP A 126 14.39 4.78 -9.62
CA ASP A 126 15.62 4.72 -10.38
C ASP A 126 16.76 4.44 -9.41
N PRO A 127 16.72 3.26 -8.83
CA PRO A 127 17.72 2.96 -7.82
C PRO A 127 19.08 2.90 -8.42
N ALA A 128 19.04 2.73 -9.63
CA ALA A 128 20.26 2.64 -10.22
C ALA A 128 20.76 3.85 -10.58
N GLY A 129 19.62 4.07 -10.15
CA GLY A 129 19.95 4.63 -10.41
C GLY A 129 20.64 4.05 -10.64
N ALA A 130 20.15 3.88 -10.47
CA ALA A 130 20.63 3.42 -10.40
C ALA A 130 21.70 3.36 -11.14
N VAL A 131 22.09 3.68 -11.48
CA VAL A 131 22.88 3.69 -11.99
C VAL A 131 23.59 4.11 -12.21
N PRO A 132 23.74 4.49 -12.28
CA PRO A 132 24.41 5.02 -12.83
C PRO A 132 25.37 4.58 -12.92
N ALA A 133 25.54 4.41 -13.04
CA ALA A 133 26.42 4.25 -13.21
C ALA A 133 27.24 4.30 -13.50
#